data_5f6ff5eebacf91a75f3fa38a3deda0ba
#
_entry.id   5f6ff5eebacf91a75f3fa38a3deda0ba
#
_cell.length_a   1.000
_cell.length_b   1.000
_cell.length_c   1.000
_cell.angle_alpha   90.00
_cell.angle_beta   90.00
_cell.angle_gamma   90.00
#
_symmetry.space_group_name_H-M   'P 1'
#
loop_
_entity.id
_entity.type
_entity.pdbx_description
1 polymer ?
#
loop_
_entity_poly.entity_id
_entity_poly.type
_entity_poly.pdbx_seq_one_letter_code
_entity_poly.pdbx_strand_id
1 'polypeptide(L)'
;TTGTAGTTGTAGRGGTTGTAGTTGTAGTTGTAGAAGAPPPTQMCTGAQALNENPFGCSFGWGRQNPGGSGSLASYNYLQHVAYWIESGIKSDGSFTCSGCNWLKNNVAPSTLIPVYYAYIIGYYGHANGLPDQNTNPNGANLSTGGAALIRSNRAKIISMYQSYAQQTYAVWKTKPLVWLLEGDFIQYTATTQSSPLTYTELGQLAADITCAIKSAMPNAVVAIDHSSWNSNDQTNGFWTAMHAAYYDLIWTTGVGNNGGFIETAGAPGYYNATTATYAYLHQLTGKNIFVDTSYGASSMNDSWSNQTAAVLNMHIGNGVIGVNVSNNPPSNYQMLITTLAPMLSSTCN
;
A
#
# COMPACT_ATOMS: atom_id res chain seq x y z
N THR A 1 29.32 -23.07 -47.81
CA THR A 1 30.03 -22.05 -48.60
C THR A 1 30.42 -20.90 -47.67
N THR A 2 31.68 -20.74 -47.50
CA THR A 2 32.47 -19.77 -46.78
C THR A 2 32.34 -18.36 -47.39
N GLY A 3 32.18 -17.35 -46.58
CA GLY A 3 32.22 -15.94 -46.96
C GLY A 3 33.23 -15.19 -46.09
N THR A 4 34.20 -14.60 -46.75
CA THR A 4 35.49 -14.09 -46.32
C THR A 4 35.40 -12.69 -45.68
N ALA A 5 36.28 -12.41 -44.71
CA ALA A 5 36.51 -11.12 -44.07
C ALA A 5 37.09 -10.07 -45.06
N GLY A 6 36.63 -8.84 -44.93
CA GLY A 6 37.13 -7.69 -45.67
C GLY A 6 37.95 -6.74 -44.78
N THR A 7 39.05 -6.29 -45.33
CA THR A 7 40.26 -5.70 -44.80
C THR A 7 40.16 -4.24 -44.34
N THR A 8 40.99 -3.93 -43.34
CA THR A 8 41.61 -2.69 -42.86
C THR A 8 41.71 -1.51 -43.82
N GLY A 9 41.31 -0.33 -43.40
CA GLY A 9 41.59 0.98 -43.99
C GLY A 9 42.56 1.79 -43.15
N THR A 10 43.56 2.34 -43.76
CA THR A 10 44.79 2.95 -43.29
C THR A 10 44.61 4.37 -42.75
N ALA A 11 45.39 4.72 -41.74
CA ALA A 11 45.51 6.04 -41.14
C ALA A 11 46.03 7.11 -42.12
N GLY A 12 45.38 8.26 -42.15
CA GLY A 12 45.89 9.49 -42.78
C GLY A 12 46.42 10.45 -41.70
N ARG A 13 47.72 10.80 -41.89
CA ARG A 13 48.50 11.72 -41.06
C ARG A 13 48.52 13.10 -41.71
N GLY A 14 48.39 14.16 -40.93
CA GLY A 14 48.98 15.44 -41.32
C GLY A 14 48.12 16.66 -41.12
N GLY A 15 48.59 17.59 -40.27
CA GLY A 15 48.44 18.99 -40.58
C GLY A 15 48.06 19.95 -39.47
N THR A 16 49.06 20.49 -38.85
CA THR A 16 49.27 21.92 -38.45
C THR A 16 48.41 22.58 -37.37
N THR A 17 49.12 23.02 -36.37
CA THR A 17 48.91 24.03 -35.34
C THR A 17 47.87 25.12 -35.64
N GLY A 18 46.84 25.19 -34.85
CA GLY A 18 45.91 26.33 -34.73
C GLY A 18 45.81 26.76 -33.30
N THR A 19 45.91 28.02 -33.08
CA THR A 19 46.04 28.82 -31.84
C THR A 19 44.85 28.62 -30.88
N ALA A 20 45.13 28.65 -29.59
CA ALA A 20 44.17 28.56 -28.50
C ALA A 20 43.03 29.58 -28.65
N GLY A 21 41.83 29.09 -28.80
CA GLY A 21 40.59 29.81 -28.71
C GLY A 21 39.96 29.52 -27.35
N THR A 22 39.56 30.59 -26.64
CA THR A 22 38.96 30.68 -25.32
C THR A 22 37.83 29.69 -25.07
N THR A 23 37.86 29.12 -23.92
CA THR A 23 36.84 28.33 -23.19
C THR A 23 35.42 28.52 -23.67
N GLY A 24 34.95 27.62 -24.52
CA GLY A 24 33.56 27.33 -24.72
C GLY A 24 33.18 26.21 -23.76
N THR A 25 32.26 26.50 -22.83
CA THR A 25 31.68 25.49 -21.97
C THR A 25 31.06 24.40 -22.83
N ALA A 26 31.61 23.21 -22.79
CA ALA A 26 31.06 22.04 -23.46
C ALA A 26 29.65 21.83 -22.90
N GLY A 27 28.65 22.11 -23.74
CA GLY A 27 27.29 21.67 -23.48
C GLY A 27 27.31 20.15 -23.39
N THR A 28 27.15 19.63 -22.20
CA THR A 28 26.82 18.23 -22.00
C THR A 28 25.51 17.99 -22.73
N THR A 29 25.57 17.25 -23.84
CA THR A 29 24.39 16.56 -24.37
C THR A 29 23.88 15.66 -23.25
N GLY A 30 22.92 16.19 -22.48
CA GLY A 30 22.22 15.40 -21.50
C GLY A 30 21.55 14.27 -22.24
N THR A 31 22.08 13.06 -22.11
CA THR A 31 21.23 11.86 -22.13
C THR A 31 20.05 12.24 -21.28
N ALA A 32 18.83 12.14 -21.80
CA ALA A 32 17.62 12.22 -20.99
C ALA A 32 17.71 11.09 -19.97
N GLY A 33 18.46 11.33 -18.92
CA GLY A 33 18.47 10.53 -17.72
C GLY A 33 17.04 10.56 -17.25
N ALA A 34 16.48 9.39 -16.96
CA ALA A 34 15.24 9.30 -16.20
C ALA A 34 15.32 10.39 -15.14
N ALA A 35 14.37 11.33 -15.17
CA ALA A 35 14.34 12.42 -14.21
C ALA A 35 14.41 11.75 -12.85
N GLY A 36 15.56 11.93 -12.16
CA GLY A 36 15.77 11.36 -10.86
C GLY A 36 14.56 11.74 -10.02
N ALA A 37 14.02 10.80 -9.26
CA ALA A 37 12.95 11.10 -8.33
C ALA A 37 13.34 12.40 -7.62
N PRO A 38 12.47 13.42 -7.60
CA PRO A 38 12.79 14.65 -6.90
C PRO A 38 13.23 14.27 -5.48
N PRO A 39 14.23 14.96 -4.91
CA PRO A 39 14.64 14.72 -3.53
C PRO A 39 13.38 14.76 -2.66
N PRO A 40 13.32 13.95 -1.57
CA PRO A 40 12.15 13.92 -0.71
C PRO A 40 11.69 15.34 -0.48
N THR A 41 10.53 15.65 -1.02
CA THR A 41 9.94 16.97 -0.91
C THR A 41 9.94 17.28 0.55
N GLN A 42 10.52 18.41 0.88
CA GLN A 42 10.71 19.00 2.19
C GLN A 42 9.82 18.33 3.23
N MET A 43 10.45 17.56 4.14
CA MET A 43 9.76 16.71 5.13
C MET A 43 8.49 17.42 5.56
N CYS A 44 7.34 16.81 5.33
CA CYS A 44 6.09 17.42 5.74
C CYS A 44 6.10 17.51 7.25
N THR A 45 6.43 18.70 7.74
CA THR A 45 6.43 19.01 9.16
C THR A 45 5.04 18.66 9.70
N GLY A 46 4.96 17.66 10.55
CA GLY A 46 3.70 17.15 11.09
C GLY A 46 3.21 15.78 10.56
N ALA A 47 3.83 15.24 9.51
CA ALA A 47 3.45 13.93 8.97
C ALA A 47 4.29 12.77 9.54
N GLN A 48 4.76 12.88 10.75
CA GLN A 48 5.47 11.79 11.42
C GLN A 48 4.53 10.62 11.67
N ALA A 49 5.08 9.42 11.58
CA ALA A 49 4.35 8.22 12.00
C ALA A 49 3.89 8.39 13.45
N LEU A 50 2.62 8.13 13.70
CA LEU A 50 2.07 8.23 15.05
C LEU A 50 2.59 7.09 15.94
N ASN A 51 3.05 5.99 15.34
CA ASN A 51 3.46 4.74 16.00
C ASN A 51 2.43 4.21 17.01
N GLU A 52 1.21 4.68 16.91
CA GLU A 52 0.14 4.33 17.83
C GLU A 52 -0.82 3.33 17.18
N ASN A 53 -1.18 2.33 17.96
CA ASN A 53 -2.25 1.43 17.58
C ASN A 53 -3.59 2.22 17.55
N PRO A 54 -4.27 2.35 16.41
CA PRO A 54 -5.51 3.09 16.31
C PRO A 54 -6.64 2.48 17.15
N PHE A 55 -6.50 1.23 17.57
CA PHE A 55 -7.47 0.49 18.37
C PHE A 55 -7.17 0.58 19.88
N GLY A 56 -6.26 1.45 20.31
CA GLY A 56 -5.73 1.47 21.68
C GLY A 56 -4.88 0.23 21.94
N CYS A 57 -4.85 -0.24 23.17
CA CYS A 57 -4.07 -1.44 23.53
C CYS A 57 -4.87 -2.75 23.35
N SER A 58 -5.98 -2.71 22.63
CA SER A 58 -6.82 -3.88 22.34
C SER A 58 -6.60 -4.37 20.93
N PHE A 59 -6.78 -5.68 20.71
CA PHE A 59 -6.76 -6.26 19.37
C PHE A 59 -7.97 -5.77 18.57
N GLY A 60 -7.73 -5.20 17.40
CA GLY A 60 -8.73 -4.59 16.54
C GLY A 60 -9.52 -5.64 15.74
N TRP A 61 -10.72 -5.95 16.19
CA TRP A 61 -11.65 -6.78 15.41
C TRP A 61 -12.50 -5.91 14.48
N GLY A 62 -12.60 -6.27 13.23
CA GLY A 62 -13.43 -5.54 12.29
C GLY A 62 -13.91 -6.37 11.12
N ARG A 63 -14.63 -5.70 10.25
CA ARG A 63 -15.16 -6.28 9.01
C ARG A 63 -15.25 -5.24 7.91
N GLN A 64 -15.35 -5.70 6.68
CA GLN A 64 -15.77 -4.84 5.58
C GLN A 64 -17.22 -4.37 5.81
N ASN A 65 -17.51 -3.16 5.35
CA ASN A 65 -18.84 -2.60 5.39
C ASN A 65 -19.88 -3.59 4.82
N PRO A 66 -20.92 -3.94 5.59
CA PRO A 66 -21.91 -4.94 5.15
C PRO A 66 -22.80 -4.48 3.97
N GLY A 67 -22.59 -3.25 3.49
CA GLY A 67 -23.44 -2.62 2.49
C GLY A 67 -24.68 -1.96 3.10
N GLY A 68 -25.42 -1.25 2.24
CA GLY A 68 -26.62 -0.54 2.65
C GLY A 68 -26.35 0.85 3.25
N SER A 69 -27.44 1.59 3.49
CA SER A 69 -27.41 2.97 4.00
C SER A 69 -27.71 3.06 5.51
N GLY A 70 -27.72 1.90 6.22
CA GLY A 70 -28.06 1.86 7.63
C GLY A 70 -26.90 2.22 8.56
N SER A 71 -27.23 2.65 9.78
CA SER A 71 -26.27 2.87 10.85
C SER A 71 -25.53 1.59 11.22
N LEU A 72 -24.23 1.71 11.48
CA LEU A 72 -23.38 0.61 11.95
C LEU A 72 -23.42 0.42 13.48
N ALA A 73 -24.35 1.04 14.16
CA ALA A 73 -24.48 0.95 15.63
C ALA A 73 -24.72 -0.49 16.14
N SER A 74 -25.31 -1.37 15.33
CA SER A 74 -25.48 -2.79 15.67
C SER A 74 -24.17 -3.59 15.69
N TYR A 75 -23.09 -3.03 15.16
CA TYR A 75 -21.76 -3.65 15.13
C TYR A 75 -20.83 -3.13 16.23
N ASN A 76 -21.37 -2.59 17.33
CA ASN A 76 -20.60 -2.01 18.43
C ASN A 76 -19.71 -3.02 19.19
N TYR A 77 -19.81 -4.31 18.89
CA TYR A 77 -18.90 -5.36 19.34
C TYR A 77 -17.57 -5.37 18.57
N LEU A 78 -17.48 -4.65 17.43
CA LEU A 78 -16.27 -4.47 16.65
C LEU A 78 -15.53 -3.20 17.08
N GLN A 79 -14.25 -3.11 16.75
CA GLN A 79 -13.44 -1.91 16.90
C GLN A 79 -13.42 -1.07 15.62
N HIS A 80 -13.50 -1.71 14.43
CA HIS A 80 -13.44 -1.00 13.17
C HIS A 80 -14.35 -1.58 12.09
N VAL A 81 -14.53 -0.78 11.04
CA VAL A 81 -15.24 -1.17 9.82
C VAL A 81 -14.51 -0.60 8.61
N ALA A 82 -14.32 -1.41 7.58
CA ALA A 82 -13.59 -1.03 6.38
C ALA A 82 -14.51 -0.72 5.19
N TYR A 83 -14.13 0.26 4.37
CA TYR A 83 -14.88 0.72 3.22
C TYR A 83 -13.96 1.05 2.05
N TRP A 84 -14.31 0.56 0.85
CA TRP A 84 -13.63 0.91 -0.40
C TRP A 84 -13.99 2.32 -0.81
N ILE A 85 -12.98 3.17 -0.99
CA ILE A 85 -13.19 4.56 -1.43
C ILE A 85 -12.78 4.72 -2.89
N GLU A 86 -13.41 5.67 -3.55
CA GLU A 86 -13.03 6.23 -4.86
C GLU A 86 -13.22 5.35 -6.09
N SER A 87 -14.12 4.36 -6.05
CA SER A 87 -14.56 3.66 -7.26
C SER A 87 -15.16 4.59 -8.35
N GLY A 88 -15.45 5.86 -8.02
CA GLY A 88 -15.99 6.87 -8.91
C GLY A 88 -15.00 7.93 -9.40
N ILE A 89 -13.69 7.71 -9.28
CA ILE A 89 -12.67 8.59 -9.89
C ILE A 89 -12.82 8.61 -11.40
N LYS A 90 -12.76 9.82 -12.00
CA LYS A 90 -12.78 10.02 -13.44
C LYS A 90 -11.37 10.17 -14.01
N SER A 91 -11.24 10.10 -15.34
CA SER A 91 -9.95 10.22 -16.04
C SER A 91 -9.27 11.58 -15.86
N ASP A 92 -10.03 12.63 -15.57
CA ASP A 92 -9.48 13.95 -15.21
C ASP A 92 -9.02 14.06 -13.75
N GLY A 93 -9.25 12.99 -12.94
CA GLY A 93 -8.93 12.94 -11.52
C GLY A 93 -10.02 13.55 -10.62
N SER A 94 -11.14 13.99 -11.16
CA SER A 94 -12.27 14.44 -10.36
C SER A 94 -13.00 13.25 -9.70
N PHE A 95 -13.57 13.49 -8.53
CA PHE A 95 -14.32 12.47 -7.78
C PHE A 95 -15.36 13.10 -6.85
N THR A 96 -16.27 12.25 -6.35
CA THR A 96 -17.18 12.62 -5.26
C THR A 96 -16.76 11.83 -4.02
N CYS A 97 -16.52 12.52 -2.90
CA CYS A 97 -16.07 11.85 -1.67
C CYS A 97 -17.11 10.85 -1.12
N SER A 98 -17.09 9.64 -1.65
CA SER A 98 -18.01 8.56 -1.24
C SER A 98 -17.81 8.19 0.22
N GLY A 99 -16.55 8.10 0.67
CA GLY A 99 -16.21 7.85 2.05
C GLY A 99 -16.69 8.95 3.01
N CYS A 100 -16.73 10.22 2.57
CA CYS A 100 -17.29 11.30 3.39
C CYS A 100 -18.78 11.08 3.69
N ASN A 101 -19.54 10.65 2.70
CA ASN A 101 -20.96 10.36 2.86
C ASN A 101 -21.16 9.12 3.75
N TRP A 102 -20.35 8.09 3.53
CA TRP A 102 -20.36 6.89 4.36
C TRP A 102 -20.04 7.20 5.82
N LEU A 103 -19.01 8.01 6.09
CA LEU A 103 -18.67 8.42 7.45
C LEU A 103 -19.83 9.09 8.16
N LYS A 104 -20.48 10.08 7.51
CA LYS A 104 -21.60 10.81 8.09
C LYS A 104 -22.81 9.92 8.37
N ASN A 105 -23.16 9.08 7.43
CA ASN A 105 -24.44 8.39 7.41
C ASN A 105 -24.39 7.03 8.13
N ASN A 106 -23.23 6.35 8.12
CA ASN A 106 -23.09 5.00 8.62
C ASN A 106 -22.22 4.92 9.87
N VAL A 107 -21.03 5.57 9.87
CA VAL A 107 -20.05 5.41 10.94
C VAL A 107 -20.28 6.36 12.10
N ALA A 108 -20.61 7.63 11.83
CA ALA A 108 -20.74 8.66 12.88
C ALA A 108 -21.69 8.29 14.04
N PRO A 109 -22.79 7.56 13.81
CA PRO A 109 -23.66 7.08 14.88
C PRO A 109 -23.06 5.95 15.75
N SER A 110 -21.88 5.42 15.38
CA SER A 110 -21.23 4.28 16.05
C SER A 110 -19.96 4.69 16.79
N THR A 111 -19.38 3.74 17.54
CA THR A 111 -18.06 3.89 18.18
C THR A 111 -16.92 3.41 17.31
N LEU A 112 -17.21 2.86 16.15
CA LEU A 112 -16.25 2.21 15.26
C LEU A 112 -15.21 3.18 14.72
N ILE A 113 -14.01 2.67 14.52
CA ILE A 113 -12.93 3.35 13.79
C ILE A 113 -13.09 3.03 12.31
N PRO A 114 -13.20 4.03 11.44
CA PRO A 114 -13.27 3.79 10.01
C PRO A 114 -11.92 3.39 9.45
N VAL A 115 -11.95 2.46 8.50
CA VAL A 115 -10.81 2.00 7.72
C VAL A 115 -11.12 2.20 6.24
N TYR A 116 -10.29 2.92 5.52
CA TYR A 116 -10.42 3.12 4.09
C TYR A 116 -9.50 2.15 3.33
N TYR A 117 -10.06 1.39 2.39
CA TYR A 117 -9.28 0.83 1.29
C TYR A 117 -9.08 1.93 0.26
N ALA A 118 -7.91 2.54 0.28
CA ALA A 118 -7.57 3.72 -0.52
C ALA A 118 -6.86 3.30 -1.82
N TYR A 119 -7.61 2.69 -2.74
CA TYR A 119 -7.14 2.23 -4.05
C TYR A 119 -7.27 3.32 -5.11
N ILE A 120 -6.79 4.53 -4.79
CA ILE A 120 -6.97 5.74 -5.62
C ILE A 120 -6.19 5.65 -6.93
N ILE A 121 -4.94 5.16 -6.91
CA ILE A 121 -4.14 4.94 -8.12
C ILE A 121 -4.82 3.90 -9.00
N GLY A 122 -5.28 2.78 -8.40
CA GLY A 122 -5.96 1.74 -9.13
C GLY A 122 -7.21 2.25 -9.84
N TYR A 123 -8.11 2.90 -9.14
CA TYR A 123 -9.34 3.46 -9.76
C TYR A 123 -9.04 4.58 -10.77
N TYR A 124 -8.01 5.39 -10.54
CA TYR A 124 -7.56 6.35 -11.54
C TYR A 124 -7.02 5.65 -12.79
N GLY A 125 -6.31 4.54 -12.62
CA GLY A 125 -5.89 3.66 -13.71
C GLY A 125 -7.08 3.10 -14.49
N HIS A 126 -8.09 2.56 -13.79
CA HIS A 126 -9.32 2.06 -14.42
C HIS A 126 -10.00 3.15 -15.28
N ALA A 127 -10.11 4.35 -14.75
CA ALA A 127 -10.70 5.50 -15.47
C ALA A 127 -9.87 5.92 -16.71
N ASN A 128 -8.60 5.53 -16.76
CA ASN A 128 -7.67 5.78 -17.88
C ASN A 128 -7.43 4.53 -18.75
N GLY A 129 -8.29 3.52 -18.65
CA GLY A 129 -8.24 2.32 -19.50
C GLY A 129 -7.23 1.26 -19.06
N LEU A 130 -6.75 1.32 -17.82
CA LEU A 130 -5.86 0.33 -17.21
C LEU A 130 -6.59 -0.42 -16.08
N PRO A 131 -7.40 -1.45 -16.38
CA PRO A 131 -8.05 -2.27 -15.35
C PRO A 131 -7.03 -3.13 -14.58
N ASP A 132 -7.49 -3.82 -13.54
CA ASP A 132 -6.67 -4.81 -12.85
C ASP A 132 -6.27 -5.96 -13.78
N GLN A 133 -5.12 -6.57 -13.50
CA GLN A 133 -4.56 -7.65 -14.33
C GLN A 133 -5.53 -8.83 -14.46
N ASN A 134 -6.24 -9.20 -13.41
CA ASN A 134 -7.21 -10.31 -13.44
C ASN A 134 -8.43 -10.03 -14.34
N THR A 135 -8.74 -8.74 -14.57
CA THR A 135 -9.83 -8.32 -15.46
C THR A 135 -9.40 -8.29 -16.94
N ASN A 136 -8.14 -7.95 -17.20
CA ASN A 136 -7.57 -7.92 -18.55
C ASN A 136 -6.15 -8.49 -18.59
N PRO A 137 -5.98 -9.81 -18.44
CA PRO A 137 -4.66 -10.43 -18.26
C PRO A 137 -3.76 -10.34 -19.49
N ASN A 138 -4.36 -10.21 -20.69
CA ASN A 138 -3.62 -10.22 -21.97
C ASN A 138 -3.56 -8.82 -22.63
N GLY A 139 -4.10 -7.79 -21.99
CA GLY A 139 -4.16 -6.42 -22.53
C GLY A 139 -3.46 -5.41 -21.63
N ALA A 140 -3.65 -4.13 -21.95
CA ALA A 140 -3.19 -3.06 -21.09
C ALA A 140 -3.93 -3.10 -19.75
N ASN A 141 -3.18 -3.13 -18.67
CA ASN A 141 -3.69 -3.18 -17.30
C ASN A 141 -2.72 -2.48 -16.33
N LEU A 142 -3.04 -2.42 -15.04
CA LEU A 142 -2.20 -1.77 -14.04
C LEU A 142 -0.81 -2.41 -13.92
N SER A 143 -0.70 -3.74 -14.09
CA SER A 143 0.59 -4.45 -14.02
C SER A 143 1.47 -4.28 -15.26
N THR A 144 0.96 -3.65 -16.34
CA THR A 144 1.73 -3.38 -17.58
C THR A 144 1.92 -1.89 -17.87
N GLY A 145 0.98 -1.05 -17.48
CA GLY A 145 0.95 0.39 -17.78
C GLY A 145 0.90 1.32 -16.57
N GLY A 146 0.71 0.78 -15.37
CA GLY A 146 0.50 1.57 -14.15
C GLY A 146 1.69 2.44 -13.76
N ALA A 147 2.92 1.97 -13.94
CA ALA A 147 4.14 2.73 -13.67
C ALA A 147 4.25 3.99 -14.56
N ALA A 148 3.94 3.86 -15.84
CA ALA A 148 3.94 4.98 -16.79
C ALA A 148 2.83 5.99 -16.44
N LEU A 149 1.63 5.51 -16.08
CA LEU A 149 0.53 6.35 -15.60
C LEU A 149 0.95 7.17 -14.38
N ILE A 150 1.58 6.52 -13.40
CA ILE A 150 2.07 7.17 -12.17
C ILE A 150 3.07 8.26 -12.50
N ARG A 151 4.10 7.97 -13.30
CA ARG A 151 5.12 8.98 -13.66
C ARG A 151 4.51 10.19 -14.37
N SER A 152 3.59 9.95 -15.30
CA SER A 152 2.95 11.02 -16.08
C SER A 152 1.96 11.85 -15.24
N ASN A 153 1.43 11.32 -14.15
CA ASN A 153 0.37 11.93 -13.37
C ASN A 153 0.68 12.07 -11.87
N ARG A 154 1.97 11.94 -11.48
CA ARG A 154 2.39 11.91 -10.07
C ARG A 154 1.78 13.04 -9.24
N ALA A 155 1.92 14.28 -9.67
CA ALA A 155 1.39 15.44 -8.95
C ALA A 155 -0.14 15.39 -8.81
N LYS A 156 -0.84 14.95 -9.85
CA LYS A 156 -2.29 14.76 -9.83
C LYS A 156 -2.71 13.68 -8.83
N ILE A 157 -2.01 12.54 -8.83
CA ILE A 157 -2.26 11.44 -7.88
C ILE A 157 -2.11 11.93 -6.44
N ILE A 158 -1.02 12.60 -6.11
CA ILE A 158 -0.77 13.16 -4.77
C ILE A 158 -1.88 14.16 -4.40
N SER A 159 -2.28 15.04 -5.34
CA SER A 159 -3.37 16.01 -5.14
C SER A 159 -4.72 15.34 -4.90
N MET A 160 -5.01 14.20 -5.54
CA MET A 160 -6.25 13.44 -5.29
C MET A 160 -6.28 12.92 -3.84
N TYR A 161 -5.19 12.31 -3.35
CA TYR A 161 -5.09 11.88 -1.95
C TYR A 161 -5.25 13.03 -0.98
N GLN A 162 -4.58 14.15 -1.23
CA GLN A 162 -4.68 15.35 -0.38
C GLN A 162 -6.10 15.90 -0.34
N SER A 163 -6.72 16.04 -1.50
CA SER A 163 -8.10 16.55 -1.62
C SER A 163 -9.10 15.64 -0.94
N TYR A 164 -8.92 14.32 -1.09
CA TYR A 164 -9.76 13.35 -0.40
C TYR A 164 -9.61 13.43 1.12
N ALA A 165 -8.39 13.51 1.60
CA ALA A 165 -8.10 13.66 3.02
C ALA A 165 -8.68 14.96 3.60
N GLN A 166 -8.59 16.09 2.88
CA GLN A 166 -9.21 17.36 3.27
C GLN A 166 -10.72 17.23 3.42
N GLN A 167 -11.40 16.65 2.43
CA GLN A 167 -12.84 16.44 2.47
C GLN A 167 -13.24 15.48 3.60
N THR A 168 -12.46 14.42 3.81
CA THR A 168 -12.66 13.47 4.91
C THR A 168 -12.49 14.18 6.26
N TYR A 169 -11.43 14.95 6.45
CA TYR A 169 -11.18 15.68 7.70
C TYR A 169 -12.29 16.70 8.01
N ALA A 170 -12.90 17.32 7.01
CA ALA A 170 -14.02 18.22 7.20
C ALA A 170 -15.22 17.55 7.91
N VAL A 171 -15.37 16.24 7.79
CA VAL A 171 -16.48 15.45 8.37
C VAL A 171 -16.06 14.51 9.49
N TRP A 172 -14.77 14.21 9.65
CA TRP A 172 -14.24 13.26 10.62
C TRP A 172 -12.98 13.79 11.30
N LYS A 173 -13.12 14.50 12.42
CA LYS A 173 -12.03 15.25 13.07
C LYS A 173 -11.52 14.65 14.36
N THR A 174 -12.31 13.83 15.04
CA THR A 174 -12.12 13.54 16.47
C THR A 174 -11.56 12.16 16.77
N LYS A 175 -11.58 11.25 15.82
CA LYS A 175 -11.15 9.87 15.99
C LYS A 175 -10.13 9.51 14.91
N PRO A 176 -9.25 8.53 15.15
CA PRO A 176 -8.40 7.99 14.10
C PRO A 176 -9.22 7.51 12.89
N LEU A 177 -8.61 7.60 11.71
CA LEU A 177 -9.09 6.94 10.50
C LEU A 177 -7.90 6.26 9.84
N VAL A 178 -8.02 4.96 9.60
CA VAL A 178 -6.96 4.15 8.99
C VAL A 178 -7.10 4.20 7.47
N TRP A 179 -5.98 4.44 6.78
CA TRP A 179 -5.85 4.43 5.33
C TRP A 179 -5.01 3.22 4.93
N LEU A 180 -5.62 2.22 4.31
CA LEU A 180 -4.92 1.11 3.69
C LEU A 180 -4.57 1.53 2.26
N LEU A 181 -3.31 1.94 2.04
CA LEU A 181 -2.88 2.44 0.74
C LEU A 181 -2.68 1.30 -0.24
N GLU A 182 -3.26 1.45 -1.41
CA GLU A 182 -3.00 0.71 -2.65
C GLU A 182 -2.70 -0.78 -2.47
N GLY A 183 -3.70 -1.63 -2.61
CA GLY A 183 -3.46 -3.06 -2.79
C GLY A 183 -2.51 -3.28 -3.98
N ASP A 184 -1.61 -4.27 -3.85
CA ASP A 184 -0.64 -4.60 -4.90
C ASP A 184 0.35 -3.46 -5.24
N PHE A 185 0.66 -2.60 -4.27
CA PHE A 185 1.46 -1.41 -4.52
C PHE A 185 2.80 -1.72 -5.20
N ILE A 186 3.41 -2.86 -4.89
CA ILE A 186 4.67 -3.32 -5.48
C ILE A 186 4.54 -3.65 -6.98
N GLN A 187 3.32 -3.91 -7.51
CA GLN A 187 3.11 -4.26 -8.92
C GLN A 187 3.70 -3.22 -9.88
N TYR A 188 3.79 -1.96 -9.45
CA TYR A 188 4.35 -0.88 -10.26
C TYR A 188 5.87 -0.98 -10.45
N THR A 189 6.55 -1.86 -9.72
CA THR A 189 7.98 -2.19 -9.91
C THR A 189 8.21 -3.47 -10.72
N ALA A 190 7.15 -4.17 -11.10
CA ALA A 190 7.25 -5.44 -11.80
C ALA A 190 7.89 -5.30 -13.20
N THR A 191 8.63 -6.31 -13.61
CA THR A 191 9.27 -6.35 -14.95
C THR A 191 8.27 -6.40 -16.11
N THR A 192 7.00 -6.69 -15.83
CA THR A 192 5.90 -6.62 -16.80
C THR A 192 5.50 -5.20 -17.16
N GLN A 193 5.86 -4.21 -16.35
CA GLN A 193 5.62 -2.81 -16.64
C GLN A 193 6.44 -2.37 -17.86
N SER A 194 5.84 -1.56 -18.71
CA SER A 194 6.54 -0.96 -19.88
C SER A 194 7.70 -0.05 -19.45
N SER A 195 7.65 0.50 -18.24
CA SER A 195 8.69 1.30 -17.62
C SER A 195 8.57 1.16 -16.10
N PRO A 196 9.09 0.08 -15.49
CA PRO A 196 8.94 -0.18 -14.06
C PRO A 196 9.43 0.98 -13.19
N LEU A 197 8.71 1.29 -12.11
CA LEU A 197 9.25 2.14 -11.06
C LEU A 197 10.40 1.40 -10.36
N THR A 198 11.42 2.13 -9.95
CA THR A 198 12.38 1.62 -8.98
C THR A 198 11.73 1.57 -7.59
N TYR A 199 12.25 0.76 -6.67
CA TYR A 199 11.79 0.79 -5.28
C TYR A 199 11.95 2.18 -4.65
N THR A 200 13.01 2.91 -5.00
CA THR A 200 13.21 4.30 -4.53
C THR A 200 12.11 5.24 -5.03
N GLU A 201 11.72 5.16 -6.30
CA GLU A 201 10.60 5.96 -6.83
C GLU A 201 9.27 5.61 -6.14
N LEU A 202 9.05 4.32 -5.88
CA LEU A 202 7.84 3.85 -5.20
C LEU A 202 7.81 4.29 -3.73
N GLY A 203 8.94 4.16 -3.01
CA GLY A 203 9.07 4.64 -1.64
C GLY A 203 8.87 6.15 -1.51
N GLN A 204 9.40 6.92 -2.46
CA GLN A 204 9.19 8.36 -2.53
C GLN A 204 7.71 8.71 -2.83
N LEU A 205 7.05 7.94 -3.69
CA LEU A 205 5.62 8.13 -3.95
C LEU A 205 4.78 7.85 -2.69
N ALA A 206 5.08 6.75 -1.98
CA ALA A 206 4.42 6.40 -0.74
C ALA A 206 4.59 7.49 0.33
N ALA A 207 5.81 8.04 0.48
CA ALA A 207 6.09 9.13 1.39
C ALA A 207 5.30 10.40 1.03
N ASP A 208 5.27 10.79 -0.25
CA ASP A 208 4.55 11.99 -0.71
C ASP A 208 3.04 11.85 -0.54
N ILE A 209 2.47 10.67 -0.82
CA ILE A 209 1.06 10.37 -0.59
C ILE A 209 0.74 10.45 0.91
N THR A 210 1.55 9.81 1.75
CA THR A 210 1.36 9.82 3.20
C THR A 210 1.45 11.25 3.76
N CYS A 211 2.41 12.01 3.28
CA CYS A 211 2.53 13.42 3.60
C CYS A 211 1.29 14.22 3.21
N ALA A 212 0.78 14.04 2.00
CA ALA A 212 -0.41 14.73 1.51
C ALA A 212 -1.65 14.39 2.37
N ILE A 213 -1.81 13.12 2.74
CA ILE A 213 -2.89 12.68 3.62
C ILE A 213 -2.75 13.32 5.01
N LYS A 214 -1.60 13.14 5.68
CA LYS A 214 -1.41 13.57 7.08
C LYS A 214 -1.39 15.08 7.24
N SER A 215 -0.89 15.83 6.25
CA SER A 215 -0.95 17.30 6.27
C SER A 215 -2.39 17.83 6.18
N ALA A 216 -3.25 17.11 5.47
CA ALA A 216 -4.66 17.45 5.30
C ALA A 216 -5.57 16.87 6.41
N MET A 217 -5.15 15.76 7.02
CA MET A 217 -5.89 15.01 8.03
C MET A 217 -4.93 14.52 9.12
N PRO A 218 -4.63 15.33 10.15
CA PRO A 218 -3.64 14.99 11.19
C PRO A 218 -3.95 13.73 12.01
N ASN A 219 -5.20 13.30 12.07
CA ASN A 219 -5.65 12.06 12.72
C ASN A 219 -5.67 10.83 11.79
N ALA A 220 -5.08 10.92 10.59
CA ALA A 220 -4.91 9.79 9.69
C ALA A 220 -3.83 8.82 10.20
N VAL A 221 -4.16 7.53 10.21
CA VAL A 221 -3.22 6.43 10.41
C VAL A 221 -3.01 5.76 9.05
N VAL A 222 -1.79 5.72 8.57
CA VAL A 222 -1.49 5.26 7.20
C VAL A 222 -0.76 3.92 7.23
N ALA A 223 -1.33 2.93 6.56
CA ALA A 223 -0.77 1.60 6.39
C ALA A 223 -0.33 1.38 4.94
N ILE A 224 0.91 0.92 4.75
CA ILE A 224 1.44 0.55 3.43
C ILE A 224 1.18 -0.92 3.17
N ASP A 225 0.79 -1.24 1.94
CA ASP A 225 0.56 -2.61 1.49
C ASP A 225 1.84 -3.45 1.48
N HIS A 226 1.73 -4.67 2.01
CA HIS A 226 2.64 -5.77 1.75
C HIS A 226 1.94 -6.87 0.99
N SER A 227 2.24 -6.98 -0.29
CA SER A 227 1.71 -8.04 -1.15
C SER A 227 2.33 -9.40 -0.80
N SER A 228 1.51 -10.38 -0.48
CA SER A 228 1.94 -11.70 0.02
C SER A 228 2.66 -12.57 -1.02
N TRP A 229 2.64 -12.18 -2.28
CA TRP A 229 3.32 -12.89 -3.38
C TRP A 229 4.74 -12.37 -3.67
N ASN A 230 5.24 -11.38 -2.90
CA ASN A 230 6.59 -10.87 -3.07
C ASN A 230 7.64 -11.94 -2.78
N SER A 231 8.65 -12.07 -3.64
CA SER A 231 9.85 -12.85 -3.32
C SER A 231 10.61 -12.23 -2.14
N ASN A 232 11.59 -12.97 -1.61
CA ASN A 232 12.45 -12.48 -0.53
C ASN A 232 13.16 -11.18 -0.93
N ASP A 233 13.76 -11.16 -2.12
CA ASP A 233 14.49 -9.97 -2.62
C ASP A 233 13.55 -8.80 -2.85
N GLN A 234 12.35 -9.04 -3.37
CA GLN A 234 11.33 -8.02 -3.54
C GLN A 234 10.87 -7.44 -2.19
N THR A 235 10.62 -8.29 -1.20
CA THR A 235 10.23 -7.85 0.15
C THR A 235 11.31 -6.98 0.77
N ASN A 236 12.57 -7.42 0.75
CA ASN A 236 13.68 -6.67 1.33
C ASN A 236 13.95 -5.37 0.56
N GLY A 237 13.96 -5.42 -0.78
CA GLY A 237 14.16 -4.24 -1.63
C GLY A 237 13.07 -3.21 -1.44
N PHE A 238 11.81 -3.65 -1.39
CA PHE A 238 10.65 -2.78 -1.18
C PHE A 238 10.72 -2.07 0.18
N TRP A 239 10.83 -2.83 1.29
CA TRP A 239 10.80 -2.23 2.62
C TRP A 239 12.04 -1.40 2.93
N THR A 240 13.21 -1.73 2.37
CA THR A 240 14.41 -0.88 2.47
C THR A 240 14.20 0.50 1.84
N ALA A 241 13.41 0.57 0.76
CA ALA A 241 13.12 1.82 0.07
C ALA A 241 11.96 2.62 0.71
N MET A 242 11.12 2.00 1.54
CA MET A 242 10.03 2.68 2.23
C MET A 242 10.56 3.58 3.35
N HIS A 243 10.05 4.79 3.43
CA HIS A 243 10.42 5.76 4.46
C HIS A 243 9.63 5.53 5.75
N ALA A 244 10.12 4.67 6.63
CA ALA A 244 9.44 4.22 7.85
C ALA A 244 9.01 5.37 8.80
N ALA A 245 9.61 6.55 8.68
CA ALA A 245 9.22 7.72 9.48
C ALA A 245 7.84 8.29 9.10
N TYR A 246 7.28 7.94 7.94
CA TYR A 246 6.03 8.55 7.45
C TYR A 246 4.81 7.67 7.64
N TYR A 247 4.90 6.36 7.44
CA TYR A 247 3.75 5.47 7.60
C TYR A 247 3.70 4.87 9.02
N ASP A 248 2.51 4.49 9.44
CA ASP A 248 2.25 4.02 10.80
C ASP A 248 2.23 2.50 10.89
N LEU A 249 1.63 1.85 9.91
CA LEU A 249 1.35 0.43 9.91
C LEU A 249 1.75 -0.22 8.58
N ILE A 250 1.85 -1.55 8.62
CA ILE A 250 1.78 -2.40 7.42
C ILE A 250 0.37 -2.97 7.34
N TRP A 251 -0.21 -3.12 6.16
CA TRP A 251 -1.36 -3.98 5.98
C TRP A 251 -1.04 -5.11 4.99
N THR A 252 -1.62 -6.28 5.20
CA THR A 252 -1.33 -7.47 4.40
C THR A 252 -2.43 -8.52 4.52
N THR A 253 -2.26 -9.63 3.82
CA THR A 253 -3.22 -10.75 3.87
C THR A 253 -3.27 -11.45 5.23
N GLY A 254 -4.44 -12.02 5.53
CA GLY A 254 -4.64 -12.87 6.70
C GLY A 254 -4.25 -14.33 6.51
N VAL A 255 -3.96 -14.77 5.28
CA VAL A 255 -3.71 -16.18 4.96
C VAL A 255 -2.57 -16.33 3.97
N GLY A 256 -1.81 -17.42 4.09
CA GLY A 256 -0.86 -17.83 3.06
C GLY A 256 -1.56 -18.42 1.83
N ASN A 257 -0.80 -18.58 0.74
CA ASN A 257 -1.31 -19.06 -0.55
C ASN A 257 -2.03 -20.42 -0.52
N ASN A 258 -1.80 -21.21 0.53
CA ASN A 258 -2.42 -22.53 0.72
C ASN A 258 -3.49 -22.54 1.83
N GLY A 259 -4.01 -21.39 2.21
CA GLY A 259 -5.03 -21.26 3.26
C GLY A 259 -4.52 -21.46 4.69
N GLY A 260 -3.22 -21.65 4.88
CA GLY A 260 -2.58 -21.67 6.22
C GLY A 260 -2.21 -20.27 6.70
N PHE A 261 -1.91 -20.14 8.00
CA PHE A 261 -1.41 -18.87 8.54
C PHE A 261 0.00 -18.59 8.06
N ILE A 262 0.33 -17.35 7.79
CA ILE A 262 1.67 -16.92 7.36
C ILE A 262 2.71 -16.94 8.51
N GLU A 263 2.34 -17.47 9.67
CA GLU A 263 3.23 -17.73 10.80
C GLU A 263 3.96 -19.09 10.73
N THR A 264 3.48 -20.00 9.88
CA THR A 264 4.10 -21.32 9.73
C THR A 264 5.19 -21.23 8.65
N ALA A 265 6.38 -20.83 9.03
CA ALA A 265 7.46 -20.58 8.09
C ALA A 265 7.97 -21.85 7.41
N GLY A 266 8.03 -21.85 6.08
CA GLY A 266 8.75 -22.87 5.30
C GLY A 266 10.25 -22.61 5.23
N ALA A 267 10.66 -21.34 5.20
CA ALA A 267 12.04 -20.88 5.29
C ALA A 267 12.14 -19.79 6.36
N PRO A 268 13.33 -19.51 6.92
CA PRO A 268 13.51 -18.45 7.89
C PRO A 268 12.96 -17.11 7.38
N GLY A 269 12.03 -16.51 8.12
CA GLY A 269 11.38 -15.25 7.77
C GLY A 269 10.23 -15.35 6.78
N TYR A 270 9.97 -16.53 6.19
CA TYR A 270 8.93 -16.69 5.19
C TYR A 270 8.04 -17.91 5.48
N TYR A 271 6.75 -17.77 5.24
CA TYR A 271 5.79 -18.86 5.31
C TYR A 271 6.06 -19.94 4.25
N ASN A 272 6.36 -19.47 3.05
CA ASN A 272 6.82 -20.26 1.91
C ASN A 272 7.93 -19.48 1.18
N ALA A 273 8.30 -19.87 -0.02
CA ALA A 273 9.36 -19.22 -0.79
C ALA A 273 9.11 -17.72 -1.09
N THR A 274 7.87 -17.25 -0.95
CA THR A 274 7.50 -15.87 -1.33
C THR A 274 6.77 -15.09 -0.22
N THR A 275 6.02 -15.75 0.67
CA THR A 275 5.19 -15.07 1.67
C THR A 275 5.96 -14.85 2.96
N ALA A 276 6.29 -13.60 3.28
CA ALA A 276 6.92 -13.22 4.54
C ALA A 276 5.99 -13.51 5.73
N THR A 277 6.56 -13.95 6.86
CA THR A 277 5.82 -14.11 8.11
C THR A 277 5.54 -12.73 8.75
N TYR A 278 4.52 -12.63 9.59
CA TYR A 278 4.25 -11.41 10.36
C TYR A 278 5.44 -11.04 11.24
N ALA A 279 6.01 -12.01 11.95
CA ALA A 279 7.21 -11.81 12.76
C ALA A 279 8.35 -11.19 11.95
N TYR A 280 8.61 -11.69 10.74
CA TYR A 280 9.64 -11.15 9.86
C TYR A 280 9.34 -9.72 9.40
N LEU A 281 8.12 -9.44 8.96
CA LEU A 281 7.71 -8.10 8.55
C LEU A 281 7.80 -7.10 9.70
N HIS A 282 7.31 -7.47 10.88
CA HIS A 282 7.41 -6.64 12.08
C HIS A 282 8.86 -6.35 12.45
N GLN A 283 9.72 -7.38 12.46
CA GLN A 283 11.15 -7.22 12.76
C GLN A 283 11.86 -6.34 11.71
N LEU A 284 11.57 -6.55 10.41
CA LEU A 284 12.21 -5.84 9.31
C LEU A 284 11.88 -4.34 9.32
N THR A 285 10.67 -3.98 9.67
CA THR A 285 10.15 -2.61 9.52
C THR A 285 9.99 -1.86 10.84
N GLY A 286 9.92 -2.57 11.96
CA GLY A 286 9.56 -2.01 13.26
C GLY A 286 8.11 -1.52 13.32
N LYS A 287 7.24 -1.96 12.38
CA LYS A 287 5.84 -1.52 12.31
C LYS A 287 4.88 -2.62 12.70
N ASN A 288 3.79 -2.22 13.32
CA ASN A 288 2.67 -3.12 13.57
C ASN A 288 1.91 -3.45 12.28
N ILE A 289 1.20 -4.57 12.30
CA ILE A 289 0.57 -5.16 11.13
C ILE A 289 -0.95 -5.17 11.30
N PHE A 290 -1.65 -4.67 10.29
CA PHE A 290 -3.09 -4.80 10.12
C PHE A 290 -3.39 -5.86 9.05
N VAL A 291 -4.24 -6.81 9.37
CA VAL A 291 -4.51 -7.97 8.51
C VAL A 291 -5.86 -7.84 7.84
N ASP A 292 -5.95 -8.19 6.55
CA ASP A 292 -7.21 -8.38 5.83
C ASP A 292 -7.35 -9.82 5.37
N THR A 293 -8.41 -10.50 5.76
CA THR A 293 -8.57 -11.94 5.49
C THR A 293 -8.88 -12.27 4.05
N SER A 294 -9.38 -11.32 3.25
CA SER A 294 -9.68 -11.54 1.84
C SER A 294 -8.59 -11.09 0.89
N TYR A 295 -7.65 -10.27 1.36
CA TYR A 295 -6.60 -9.74 0.50
C TYR A 295 -5.61 -10.84 0.10
N GLY A 296 -5.42 -11.02 -1.21
CA GLY A 296 -4.51 -12.02 -1.76
C GLY A 296 -4.97 -13.48 -1.61
N ALA A 297 -6.17 -13.73 -1.09
CA ALA A 297 -6.72 -15.06 -0.95
C ALA A 297 -7.72 -15.37 -2.07
N SER A 298 -7.54 -16.49 -2.75
CA SER A 298 -8.48 -16.98 -3.77
C SER A 298 -9.79 -17.51 -3.19
N SER A 299 -9.83 -17.77 -1.90
CA SER A 299 -11.04 -18.14 -1.15
C SER A 299 -10.98 -17.44 0.20
N MET A 300 -12.10 -16.86 0.58
CA MET A 300 -12.30 -16.25 1.88
C MET A 300 -12.23 -17.31 2.95
N ASN A 301 -11.10 -17.38 3.59
CA ASN A 301 -10.91 -18.33 4.65
C ASN A 301 -11.24 -17.68 5.98
N ASP A 302 -12.28 -18.19 6.61
CA ASP A 302 -12.69 -17.87 7.99
C ASP A 302 -11.62 -18.25 9.01
N SER A 303 -10.38 -18.51 8.57
CA SER A 303 -9.33 -19.01 9.45
C SER A 303 -9.14 -18.13 10.70
N TRP A 304 -9.35 -16.81 10.58
CA TRP A 304 -9.29 -15.90 11.72
C TRP A 304 -10.50 -15.98 12.66
N SER A 305 -11.64 -16.42 12.19
CA SER A 305 -12.85 -16.56 13.00
C SER A 305 -12.91 -17.86 13.79
N ASN A 306 -12.04 -18.82 13.49
CA ASN A 306 -11.96 -20.09 14.18
C ASN A 306 -10.70 -20.24 15.06
N GLN A 307 -10.06 -19.11 15.42
CA GLN A 307 -8.82 -19.13 16.16
C GLN A 307 -9.02 -19.35 17.66
N THR A 308 -7.99 -19.94 18.29
CA THR A 308 -7.86 -19.97 19.74
C THR A 308 -7.17 -18.68 20.24
N ALA A 309 -7.40 -18.34 21.52
CA ALA A 309 -6.68 -17.22 22.14
C ALA A 309 -5.15 -17.41 22.09
N ALA A 310 -4.65 -18.63 22.18
CA ALA A 310 -3.22 -18.90 22.09
C ALA A 310 -2.64 -18.52 20.71
N VAL A 311 -3.33 -18.84 19.62
CA VAL A 311 -2.90 -18.50 18.26
C VAL A 311 -2.98 -16.99 18.05
N LEU A 312 -4.05 -16.33 18.49
CA LEU A 312 -4.18 -14.89 18.38
C LEU A 312 -3.10 -14.14 19.20
N ASN A 313 -2.79 -14.63 20.40
CA ASN A 313 -1.69 -14.06 21.20
C ASN A 313 -0.32 -14.26 20.55
N MET A 314 -0.10 -15.36 19.81
CA MET A 314 1.08 -15.53 18.99
C MET A 314 1.13 -14.46 17.87
N HIS A 315 0.03 -14.23 17.17
CA HIS A 315 -0.04 -13.18 16.14
C HIS A 315 0.22 -11.78 16.73
N ILE A 316 -0.35 -11.49 17.91
CA ILE A 316 -0.10 -10.23 18.63
C ILE A 316 1.40 -10.10 18.98
N GLY A 317 2.02 -11.16 19.49
CA GLY A 317 3.45 -11.19 19.76
C GLY A 317 4.33 -11.00 18.50
N ASN A 318 3.78 -11.28 17.33
CA ASN A 318 4.41 -11.08 16.02
C ASN A 318 4.03 -9.73 15.35
N GLY A 319 3.44 -8.81 16.11
CA GLY A 319 3.16 -7.45 15.68
C GLY A 319 1.78 -7.23 15.06
N VAL A 320 0.89 -8.24 15.02
CA VAL A 320 -0.47 -8.06 14.48
C VAL A 320 -1.35 -7.36 15.53
N ILE A 321 -1.91 -6.21 15.16
CA ILE A 321 -2.74 -5.41 16.06
C ILE A 321 -4.23 -5.48 15.76
N GLY A 322 -4.61 -6.05 14.62
CA GLY A 322 -6.02 -6.15 14.25
C GLY A 322 -6.24 -6.92 12.96
N VAL A 323 -7.48 -7.35 12.80
CA VAL A 323 -7.92 -8.10 11.62
C VAL A 323 -9.23 -7.55 11.08
N ASN A 324 -9.27 -7.33 9.77
CA ASN A 324 -10.50 -7.07 9.04
C ASN A 324 -10.98 -8.36 8.40
N VAL A 325 -12.10 -8.89 8.89
CA VAL A 325 -12.75 -10.03 8.25
C VAL A 325 -13.61 -9.50 7.10
N SER A 326 -13.03 -9.53 5.91
CA SER A 326 -13.72 -9.14 4.68
C SER A 326 -14.80 -10.15 4.37
N ASN A 327 -15.79 -9.78 3.61
CA ASN A 327 -16.82 -10.67 3.03
C ASN A 327 -17.33 -11.81 3.96
N ASN A 328 -18.51 -11.71 4.48
CA ASN A 328 -19.22 -12.74 5.23
C ASN A 328 -18.51 -13.29 6.49
N PRO A 329 -18.30 -12.49 7.53
CA PRO A 329 -17.93 -13.05 8.83
C PRO A 329 -18.94 -14.12 9.23
N PRO A 330 -18.50 -15.18 9.93
CA PRO A 330 -19.37 -16.26 10.34
C PRO A 330 -20.53 -15.75 11.22
N SER A 331 -21.65 -16.45 11.21
CA SER A 331 -22.84 -16.04 11.96
C SER A 331 -22.60 -15.90 13.49
N ASN A 332 -21.59 -16.60 14.02
CA ASN A 332 -21.18 -16.55 15.42
C ASN A 332 -20.07 -15.52 15.71
N TYR A 333 -19.71 -14.65 14.76
CA TYR A 333 -18.55 -13.76 14.87
C TYR A 333 -18.58 -12.87 16.12
N GLN A 334 -19.74 -12.31 16.44
CA GLN A 334 -19.91 -11.52 17.67
C GLN A 334 -19.63 -12.34 18.94
N MET A 335 -20.17 -13.57 19.00
CA MET A 335 -19.95 -14.47 20.14
C MET A 335 -18.45 -14.81 20.28
N LEU A 336 -17.79 -15.11 19.15
CA LEU A 336 -16.37 -15.40 19.11
C LEU A 336 -15.55 -14.24 19.68
N ILE A 337 -15.76 -13.02 19.19
CA ILE A 337 -15.07 -11.82 19.67
C ILE A 337 -15.29 -11.63 21.17
N THR A 338 -16.54 -11.70 21.62
CA THR A 338 -16.88 -11.53 23.05
C THR A 338 -16.17 -12.56 23.93
N THR A 339 -16.01 -13.78 23.43
CA THR A 339 -15.32 -14.86 24.15
C THR A 339 -13.80 -14.68 24.17
N LEU A 340 -13.21 -14.28 23.04
CA LEU A 340 -11.76 -14.23 22.90
C LEU A 340 -11.14 -12.91 23.39
N ALA A 341 -11.80 -11.79 23.19
CA ALA A 341 -11.23 -10.48 23.52
C ALA A 341 -10.67 -10.36 24.96
N PRO A 342 -11.34 -10.89 26.01
CA PRO A 342 -10.79 -10.86 27.38
C PRO A 342 -9.54 -11.74 27.58
N MET A 343 -9.24 -12.63 26.66
CA MET A 343 -8.15 -13.59 26.74
C MET A 343 -6.92 -13.14 25.95
N LEU A 344 -7.02 -12.03 25.21
CA LEU A 344 -5.95 -11.55 24.36
C LEU A 344 -4.98 -10.65 25.13
N SER A 345 -3.71 -10.75 24.74
CA SER A 345 -2.65 -9.87 25.21
C SER A 345 -2.87 -8.43 24.75
N SER A 346 -2.26 -7.47 25.45
CA SER A 346 -2.17 -6.09 25.01
C SER A 346 -1.45 -6.01 23.65
N THR A 347 -1.92 -5.13 22.78
CA THR A 347 -1.27 -4.80 21.50
C THR A 347 -0.39 -3.53 21.61
N CYS A 348 -0.27 -2.96 22.81
CA CYS A 348 0.69 -1.91 23.14
C CYS A 348 1.89 -2.57 23.83
N ASN A 349 2.92 -2.87 23.09
CA ASN A 349 4.20 -3.35 23.63
C ASN A 349 5.30 -2.34 23.32
#